data_52b74949912d271729a991217bb86721
#
_entry.id   52b74949912d271729a991217bb86721
#
_cell.length_a   1.000
_cell.length_b   1.000
_cell.length_c   1.000
_cell.angle_alpha   90.00
_cell.angle_beta   90.00
_cell.angle_gamma   90.00
#
_symmetry.space_group_name_H-M   'P 1'
#
loop_
_entity.id
_entity.type
_entity.pdbx_description
1 polymer ?
#
loop_
_entity_poly.entity_id
_entity_poly.type
_entity_poly.pdbx_seq_one_letter_code
_entity_poly.pdbx_strand_id
1 'polypeptide(L)'
;MADEKIAINVNNIENTEQIIGQLMDNYSDDVLHLVFSYVKNRTTAEDLTQEIFIKCYEKLGQFNHKSSIKTWLYRIAINHCKDYLRSWHYRKIKFSDKIWDHIPSKSKHVEEEIISKNVADSLTSAVMDLPVKYREVAFLHYYEELSLANISKITGVNRNTLKTRLKHARELLRNKMKKEV
;
A
#
# COMPACT_ATOMS: atom_id res chain seq x y z
N MET A 1 15.11 2.07 -15.07
CA MET A 1 14.75 3.19 -15.95
C MET A 1 14.65 4.44 -15.11
N ALA A 2 15.14 5.55 -15.62
CA ALA A 2 15.41 6.76 -14.85
C ALA A 2 14.12 7.39 -14.33
N ASP A 3 14.09 7.72 -13.03
CA ASP A 3 13.14 8.67 -12.45
C ASP A 3 13.25 9.98 -13.25
N GLU A 4 12.36 10.18 -14.20
CA GLU A 4 12.24 11.44 -14.91
C GLU A 4 11.91 12.49 -13.86
N LYS A 5 12.87 13.37 -13.59
CA LYS A 5 12.72 14.47 -12.64
C LYS A 5 11.61 15.39 -13.17
N ILE A 6 10.41 15.20 -12.68
CA ILE A 6 9.34 16.18 -12.85
C ILE A 6 9.89 17.49 -12.28
N ALA A 7 10.14 18.46 -13.15
CA ALA A 7 10.63 19.78 -12.75
C ALA A 7 9.47 20.54 -12.08
N ILE A 8 9.37 20.42 -10.76
CA ILE A 8 8.28 21.01 -9.98
C ILE A 8 8.63 22.46 -9.66
N ASN A 9 8.00 23.37 -10.35
CA ASN A 9 8.03 24.81 -10.01
C ASN A 9 6.67 25.16 -9.38
N VAL A 10 6.59 25.19 -8.06
CA VAL A 10 5.35 25.20 -7.26
C VAL A 10 4.69 26.61 -7.19
N ASN A 11 5.10 27.56 -8.02
CA ASN A 11 4.68 28.95 -7.85
C ASN A 11 3.36 29.34 -8.55
N ASN A 12 2.60 28.40 -9.12
CA ASN A 12 1.34 28.71 -9.79
C ASN A 12 0.31 27.58 -9.58
N ILE A 13 -0.97 27.92 -9.35
CA ILE A 13 -2.06 26.95 -9.14
C ILE A 13 -2.20 26.02 -10.36
N GLU A 14 -2.12 26.55 -11.58
CA GLU A 14 -2.15 25.77 -12.83
C GLU A 14 -1.03 24.73 -12.89
N ASN A 15 0.14 25.05 -12.34
CA ASN A 15 1.26 24.11 -12.24
C ASN A 15 0.99 23.00 -11.20
N THR A 16 0.27 23.29 -10.12
CA THR A 16 -0.10 22.30 -9.08
C THR A 16 -1.04 21.23 -9.64
N GLU A 17 -2.09 21.66 -10.37
CA GLU A 17 -3.04 20.73 -11.00
C GLU A 17 -2.36 19.84 -12.04
N GLN A 18 -1.50 20.42 -12.86
CA GLN A 18 -0.73 19.68 -13.86
C GLN A 18 0.20 18.63 -13.20
N ILE A 19 0.88 19.00 -12.13
CA ILE A 19 1.76 18.08 -11.40
C ILE A 19 0.96 16.94 -10.77
N ILE A 20 -0.18 17.23 -10.15
CA ILE A 20 -1.04 16.19 -9.57
C ILE A 20 -1.62 15.29 -10.66
N GLY A 21 -2.04 15.85 -11.81
CA GLY A 21 -2.46 15.06 -12.97
C GLY A 21 -1.37 14.07 -13.40
N GLN A 22 -0.13 14.55 -13.57
CA GLN A 22 1.00 13.67 -13.90
C GLN A 22 1.29 12.61 -12.81
N LEU A 23 1.11 12.96 -11.53
CA LEU A 23 1.26 11.97 -10.45
C LEU A 23 0.17 10.91 -10.51
N MET A 24 -1.07 11.30 -10.81
CA MET A 24 -2.17 10.36 -10.98
C MET A 24 -1.93 9.45 -12.19
N ASP A 25 -1.57 10.00 -13.32
CA ASP A 25 -1.30 9.25 -14.56
C ASP A 25 -0.18 8.21 -14.38
N ASN A 26 0.86 8.56 -13.62
CA ASN A 26 2.04 7.70 -13.47
C ASN A 26 1.97 6.73 -12.27
N TYR A 27 1.17 7.04 -11.24
CA TYR A 27 1.26 6.31 -9.97
C TYR A 27 -0.09 5.90 -9.37
N SER A 28 -1.24 6.15 -10.01
CA SER A 28 -2.55 5.81 -9.43
C SER A 28 -2.70 4.31 -9.19
N ASP A 29 -2.30 3.47 -10.14
CA ASP A 29 -2.37 2.03 -10.01
C ASP A 29 -1.42 1.50 -8.93
N ASP A 30 -0.18 2.00 -8.90
CA ASP A 30 0.80 1.63 -7.88
C ASP A 30 0.29 1.99 -6.47
N VAL A 31 -0.28 3.20 -6.32
CA VAL A 31 -0.86 3.66 -5.05
C VAL A 31 -2.08 2.83 -4.69
N LEU A 32 -2.96 2.51 -5.64
CA LEU A 32 -4.13 1.66 -5.40
C LEU A 32 -3.71 0.26 -4.90
N HIS A 33 -2.73 -0.36 -5.54
CA HIS A 33 -2.20 -1.66 -5.12
C HIS A 33 -1.54 -1.59 -3.74
N LEU A 34 -0.78 -0.52 -3.47
CA LEU A 34 -0.20 -0.27 -2.15
C LEU A 34 -1.31 -0.18 -1.10
N VAL A 35 -2.33 0.66 -1.32
CA VAL A 35 -3.46 0.85 -0.40
C VAL A 35 -4.23 -0.46 -0.20
N PHE A 36 -4.53 -1.17 -1.28
CA PHE A 36 -5.19 -2.48 -1.22
C PHE A 36 -4.39 -3.47 -0.37
N SER A 37 -3.04 -3.43 -0.45
CA SER A 37 -2.20 -4.27 0.40
C SER A 37 -2.38 -3.98 1.90
N TYR A 38 -2.91 -2.82 2.29
CA TYR A 38 -3.21 -2.49 3.69
C TYR A 38 -4.63 -2.88 4.10
N VAL A 39 -5.64 -2.55 3.27
CA VAL A 39 -7.05 -2.62 3.67
C VAL A 39 -7.74 -3.90 3.23
N LYS A 40 -7.27 -4.58 2.19
CA LYS A 40 -7.84 -5.82 1.60
C LYS A 40 -9.30 -5.68 1.14
N ASN A 41 -9.76 -4.48 0.87
CA ASN A 41 -11.07 -4.20 0.34
C ASN A 41 -10.93 -3.20 -0.81
N ARG A 42 -11.45 -3.55 -1.99
CA ARG A 42 -11.24 -2.78 -3.22
C ARG A 42 -11.88 -1.40 -3.13
N THR A 43 -13.14 -1.33 -2.76
CA THR A 43 -13.86 -0.05 -2.64
C THR A 43 -13.17 0.90 -1.65
N THR A 44 -12.81 0.39 -0.47
CA THR A 44 -12.04 1.17 0.52
C THR A 44 -10.68 1.60 -0.02
N ALA A 45 -10.02 0.75 -0.83
CA ALA A 45 -8.73 1.10 -1.42
C ALA A 45 -8.88 2.22 -2.46
N GLU A 46 -9.92 2.17 -3.28
CA GLU A 46 -10.24 3.21 -4.26
C GLU A 46 -10.54 4.55 -3.57
N ASP A 47 -11.37 4.56 -2.53
CA ASP A 47 -11.70 5.75 -1.74
C ASP A 47 -10.44 6.37 -1.11
N LEU A 48 -9.63 5.56 -0.42
CA LEU A 48 -8.40 6.04 0.21
C LEU A 48 -7.36 6.51 -0.81
N THR A 49 -7.32 5.92 -2.00
CA THR A 49 -6.44 6.36 -3.08
C THR A 49 -6.81 7.77 -3.54
N GLN A 50 -8.10 8.07 -3.70
CA GLN A 50 -8.57 9.42 -4.02
C GLN A 50 -8.20 10.41 -2.90
N GLU A 51 -8.46 10.06 -1.64
CA GLU A 51 -8.09 10.89 -0.48
C GLU A 51 -6.58 11.16 -0.42
N ILE A 52 -5.74 10.19 -0.80
CA ILE A 52 -4.28 10.34 -0.86
C ILE A 52 -3.90 11.40 -1.90
N PHE A 53 -4.46 11.38 -3.11
CA PHE A 53 -4.15 12.38 -4.13
C PHE A 53 -4.66 13.77 -3.75
N ILE A 54 -5.82 13.89 -3.07
CA ILE A 54 -6.29 15.14 -2.49
C ILE A 54 -5.27 15.67 -1.46
N LYS A 55 -4.77 14.81 -0.57
CA LYS A 55 -3.70 15.20 0.38
C LYS A 55 -2.39 15.58 -0.31
N CYS A 56 -2.06 14.95 -1.43
CA CYS A 56 -0.91 15.35 -2.24
C CYS A 56 -1.10 16.76 -2.81
N TYR A 57 -2.28 17.07 -3.33
CA TYR A 57 -2.62 18.41 -3.81
C TYR A 57 -2.44 19.46 -2.70
N GLU A 58 -3.04 19.24 -1.53
CA GLU A 58 -2.95 20.13 -0.37
C GLU A 58 -1.52 20.35 0.13
N LYS A 59 -0.67 19.33 0.02
CA LYS A 59 0.70 19.32 0.59
C LYS A 59 1.80 19.56 -0.44
N LEU A 60 1.47 19.71 -1.72
CA LEU A 60 2.49 19.83 -2.77
C LEU A 60 3.40 21.04 -2.53
N GLY A 61 2.85 22.16 -2.04
CA GLY A 61 3.63 23.36 -1.68
C GLY A 61 4.65 23.13 -0.55
N GLN A 62 4.54 22.03 0.20
CA GLN A 62 5.50 21.65 1.25
C GLN A 62 6.58 20.67 0.75
N PHE A 63 6.50 20.26 -0.52
CA PHE A 63 7.50 19.37 -1.10
C PHE A 63 8.81 20.11 -1.33
N ASN A 64 9.85 19.75 -0.58
CA ASN A 64 11.12 20.47 -0.53
C ASN A 64 12.25 19.81 -1.34
N HIS A 65 11.92 18.90 -2.27
CA HIS A 65 12.86 18.19 -3.15
C HIS A 65 13.99 17.39 -2.45
N LYS A 66 13.89 17.14 -1.13
CA LYS A 66 14.87 16.31 -0.39
C LYS A 66 14.74 14.81 -0.67
N SER A 67 13.71 14.40 -1.39
CA SER A 67 13.49 13.04 -1.86
C SER A 67 12.87 13.07 -3.27
N SER A 68 12.81 11.93 -3.97
CA SER A 68 12.02 11.84 -5.18
C SER A 68 10.54 12.08 -4.88
N ILE A 69 9.77 12.56 -5.86
CA ILE A 69 8.35 12.78 -5.73
C ILE A 69 7.60 11.47 -5.42
N LYS A 70 8.04 10.34 -6.02
CA LYS A 70 7.54 9.00 -5.71
C LYS A 70 7.72 8.67 -4.21
N THR A 71 8.89 8.92 -3.65
CA THR A 71 9.16 8.70 -2.22
C THR A 71 8.26 9.55 -1.32
N TRP A 72 8.00 10.79 -1.71
CA TRP A 72 7.13 11.70 -0.98
C TRP A 72 5.66 11.25 -1.06
N LEU A 73 5.16 10.90 -2.25
CA LEU A 73 3.82 10.36 -2.46
C LEU A 73 3.58 9.10 -1.62
N TYR A 74 4.51 8.13 -1.68
CA TYR A 74 4.41 6.88 -0.92
C TYR A 74 4.41 7.11 0.59
N ARG A 75 5.14 8.12 1.08
CA ARG A 75 5.10 8.50 2.49
C ARG A 75 3.71 9.01 2.89
N ILE A 76 3.07 9.83 2.06
CA ILE A 76 1.69 10.29 2.28
C ILE A 76 0.74 9.10 2.29
N ALA A 77 0.82 8.23 1.27
CA ALA A 77 -0.03 7.06 1.13
C ALA A 77 0.07 6.11 2.33
N ILE A 78 1.29 5.74 2.72
CA ILE A 78 1.52 4.81 3.85
C ILE A 78 1.03 5.41 5.17
N ASN A 79 1.28 6.68 5.42
CA ASN A 79 0.80 7.34 6.63
C ASN A 79 -0.73 7.37 6.64
N HIS A 80 -1.37 7.69 5.52
CA HIS A 80 -2.83 7.70 5.42
C HIS A 80 -3.44 6.31 5.66
N CYS A 81 -2.87 5.25 5.07
CA CYS A 81 -3.28 3.87 5.35
C CYS A 81 -3.12 3.50 6.83
N LYS A 82 -2.00 3.87 7.45
CA LYS A 82 -1.76 3.59 8.88
C LYS A 82 -2.76 4.32 9.77
N ASP A 83 -3.09 5.58 9.44
CA ASP A 83 -4.08 6.37 10.18
C ASP A 83 -5.48 5.79 10.03
N TYR A 84 -5.85 5.37 8.80
CA TYR A 84 -7.10 4.66 8.56
C TYR A 84 -7.21 3.38 9.41
N LEU A 85 -6.16 2.53 9.43
CA LEU A 85 -6.14 1.30 10.23
C LEU A 85 -6.19 1.55 11.75
N ARG A 86 -5.75 2.72 12.22
CA ARG A 86 -5.84 3.15 13.62
C ARG A 86 -7.17 3.78 13.95
N SER A 87 -7.91 4.25 12.95
CA SER A 87 -9.16 4.99 13.16
C SER A 87 -10.19 4.15 13.92
N TRP A 88 -11.07 4.85 14.66
CA TRP A 88 -12.16 4.22 15.40
C TRP A 88 -13.12 3.44 14.48
N HIS A 89 -13.30 3.90 13.23
CA HIS A 89 -14.11 3.21 12.22
C HIS A 89 -13.59 1.81 11.91
N TYR A 90 -12.29 1.66 11.69
CA TYR A 90 -11.66 0.36 11.45
C TYR A 90 -11.81 -0.57 12.67
N ARG A 91 -11.66 -0.05 13.88
CA ARG A 91 -11.89 -0.82 15.11
C ARG A 91 -13.33 -1.28 15.23
N LYS A 92 -14.31 -0.42 14.91
CA LYS A 92 -15.74 -0.73 14.99
C LYS A 92 -16.13 -1.81 13.97
N ILE A 93 -15.66 -1.73 12.73
CA ILE A 93 -15.89 -2.76 11.70
C ILE A 93 -15.34 -4.11 12.17
N LYS A 94 -14.10 -4.17 12.65
CA LYS A 94 -13.53 -5.42 13.18
C LYS A 94 -14.24 -5.98 14.41
N PHE A 95 -14.78 -5.12 15.26
CA PHE A 95 -15.60 -5.57 16.38
C PHE A 95 -16.95 -6.12 15.90
N SER A 96 -17.55 -5.50 14.91
CA SER A 96 -18.78 -5.99 14.28
C SER A 96 -18.55 -7.34 13.63
N ASP A 97 -17.51 -7.50 12.80
CA ASP A 97 -17.17 -8.77 12.15
C ASP A 97 -16.94 -9.91 13.15
N LYS A 98 -16.31 -9.64 14.30
CA LYS A 98 -16.13 -10.67 15.34
C LYS A 98 -17.44 -11.09 16.02
N ILE A 99 -18.44 -10.23 16.06
CA ILE A 99 -19.77 -10.56 16.60
C ILE A 99 -20.58 -11.36 15.56
N TRP A 100 -20.29 -11.18 14.27
CA TRP A 100 -20.96 -11.88 13.16
C TRP A 100 -20.29 -13.20 12.76
N ASP A 101 -19.07 -13.48 13.22
CA ASP A 101 -18.40 -14.79 13.02
C ASP A 101 -19.13 -15.97 13.67
N HIS A 102 -20.19 -15.72 14.45
CA HIS A 102 -21.10 -16.74 14.98
C HIS A 102 -22.38 -16.90 14.18
N ILE A 103 -22.57 -16.17 13.09
CA ILE A 103 -23.68 -16.38 12.16
C ILE A 103 -23.04 -16.78 10.82
N PRO A 104 -23.33 -18.00 10.29
CA PRO A 104 -22.79 -18.39 8.99
C PRO A 104 -23.47 -17.57 7.89
N SER A 105 -23.04 -16.35 7.68
CA SER A 105 -23.42 -15.58 6.51
C SER A 105 -22.48 -15.93 5.38
N LYS A 106 -23.00 -16.65 4.39
CA LYS A 106 -22.46 -16.73 3.05
C LYS A 106 -22.44 -15.32 2.42
N SER A 107 -21.57 -14.43 2.83
CA SER A 107 -21.14 -13.38 1.96
C SER A 107 -20.06 -13.97 1.06
N LYS A 108 -20.51 -14.51 -0.07
CA LYS A 108 -19.65 -14.70 -1.22
C LYS A 108 -18.97 -13.35 -1.47
N HIS A 109 -17.68 -13.25 -1.15
CA HIS A 109 -16.82 -12.37 -1.92
C HIS A 109 -17.11 -12.71 -3.37
N VAL A 110 -17.55 -11.72 -4.13
CA VAL A 110 -17.59 -11.82 -5.57
C VAL A 110 -16.14 -11.98 -5.99
N GLU A 111 -15.73 -13.23 -6.10
CA GLU A 111 -14.56 -13.63 -6.84
C GLU A 111 -14.88 -13.26 -8.29
N GLU A 112 -14.41 -12.09 -8.70
CA GLU A 112 -14.26 -11.87 -10.12
C GLU A 112 -13.28 -12.92 -10.63
N GLU A 113 -13.83 -13.80 -11.45
CA GLU A 113 -13.15 -14.76 -12.29
C GLU A 113 -11.83 -14.21 -12.80
N ILE A 114 -10.73 -14.77 -12.34
CA ILE A 114 -9.57 -14.95 -13.17
C ILE A 114 -9.13 -16.40 -13.01
N ILE A 115 -9.49 -17.14 -14.00
CA ILE A 115 -9.06 -18.47 -14.32
C ILE A 115 -7.54 -18.46 -14.45
N SER A 116 -6.86 -18.93 -13.44
CA SER A 116 -5.77 -19.92 -13.52
C SER A 116 -5.32 -20.23 -12.10
N LYS A 117 -5.52 -21.44 -11.65
CA LYS A 117 -4.89 -22.01 -10.45
C LYS A 117 -3.38 -22.12 -10.69
N ASN A 118 -2.70 -20.99 -10.67
CA ASN A 118 -1.25 -20.91 -10.79
C ASN A 118 -0.62 -20.60 -9.43
N VAL A 119 0.58 -21.07 -9.25
CA VAL A 119 1.44 -20.79 -8.07
C VAL A 119 1.51 -19.29 -7.73
N ALA A 120 1.31 -18.42 -8.73
CA ALA A 120 1.25 -16.97 -8.56
C ALA A 120 0.05 -16.52 -7.72
N ASP A 121 -1.14 -17.13 -7.89
CA ASP A 121 -2.34 -16.77 -7.12
C ASP A 121 -2.21 -17.21 -5.65
N SER A 122 -1.63 -18.40 -5.46
CA SER A 122 -1.32 -18.95 -4.15
C SER A 122 -0.30 -18.04 -3.41
N LEU A 123 0.75 -17.59 -4.07
CA LEU A 123 1.73 -16.68 -3.50
C LEU A 123 1.13 -15.30 -3.17
N THR A 124 0.32 -14.75 -4.07
CA THR A 124 -0.36 -13.47 -3.84
C THR A 124 -1.28 -13.56 -2.62
N SER A 125 -2.09 -14.61 -2.54
CA SER A 125 -2.94 -14.89 -1.37
C SER A 125 -2.11 -15.03 -0.10
N ALA A 126 -1.00 -15.78 -0.15
CA ALA A 126 -0.10 -15.96 0.98
C ALA A 126 0.49 -14.63 1.46
N VAL A 127 0.89 -13.74 0.53
CA VAL A 127 1.39 -12.39 0.88
C VAL A 127 0.30 -11.56 1.53
N MET A 128 -0.92 -11.59 0.99
CA MET A 128 -2.05 -10.84 1.53
C MET A 128 -2.44 -11.29 2.94
N ASP A 129 -2.17 -12.53 3.32
CA ASP A 129 -2.44 -13.05 4.66
C ASP A 129 -1.35 -12.72 5.69
N LEU A 130 -0.23 -12.19 5.27
CA LEU A 130 0.78 -11.71 6.21
C LEU A 130 0.21 -10.61 7.12
N PRO A 131 0.61 -10.54 8.40
CA PRO A 131 0.38 -9.36 9.22
C PRO A 131 0.89 -8.08 8.54
N VAL A 132 0.14 -6.98 8.66
CA VAL A 132 0.39 -5.71 7.93
C VAL A 132 1.87 -5.28 7.95
N LYS A 133 2.54 -5.38 9.12
CA LYS A 133 3.96 -4.98 9.27
C LYS A 133 4.94 -5.80 8.43
N TYR A 134 4.61 -7.04 8.10
CA TYR A 134 5.42 -7.93 7.24
C TYR A 134 5.02 -7.79 5.77
N ARG A 135 3.71 -7.65 5.52
CA ARG A 135 3.16 -7.41 4.18
C ARG A 135 3.65 -6.07 3.61
N GLU A 136 3.66 -4.99 4.41
CA GLU A 136 4.21 -3.68 4.05
C GLU A 136 5.63 -3.80 3.47
N VAL A 137 6.54 -4.42 4.22
CA VAL A 137 7.93 -4.52 3.77
C VAL A 137 8.11 -5.48 2.60
N ALA A 138 7.34 -6.57 2.54
CA ALA A 138 7.37 -7.50 1.43
C ALA A 138 6.85 -6.84 0.14
N PHE A 139 5.73 -6.14 0.19
CA PHE A 139 5.16 -5.41 -0.94
C PHE A 139 6.15 -4.36 -1.48
N LEU A 140 6.63 -3.48 -0.61
CA LEU A 140 7.56 -2.41 -1.00
C LEU A 140 8.89 -2.94 -1.54
N HIS A 141 9.34 -4.10 -1.08
CA HIS A 141 10.63 -4.66 -1.53
C HIS A 141 10.53 -5.50 -2.79
N TYR A 142 9.48 -6.34 -2.92
CA TYR A 142 9.35 -7.29 -4.03
C TYR A 142 8.47 -6.80 -5.16
N TYR A 143 7.41 -6.06 -4.85
CA TYR A 143 6.51 -5.53 -5.87
C TYR A 143 6.99 -4.17 -6.39
N GLU A 144 7.36 -3.26 -5.47
CA GLU A 144 7.86 -1.93 -5.80
C GLU A 144 9.38 -1.88 -6.05
N GLU A 145 10.07 -3.01 -5.91
CA GLU A 145 11.52 -3.15 -6.11
C GLU A 145 12.38 -2.16 -5.31
N LEU A 146 11.85 -1.68 -4.17
CA LEU A 146 12.54 -0.68 -3.36
C LEU A 146 13.63 -1.28 -2.49
N SER A 147 14.77 -0.58 -2.41
CA SER A 147 15.82 -0.91 -1.45
C SER A 147 15.35 -0.69 -0.01
N LEU A 148 15.90 -1.43 0.96
CA LEU A 148 15.59 -1.22 2.38
C LEU A 148 15.93 0.21 2.86
N ALA A 149 16.86 0.88 2.19
CA ALA A 149 17.18 2.28 2.47
C ALA A 149 16.03 3.21 2.06
N ASN A 150 15.44 2.99 0.88
CA ASN A 150 14.29 3.75 0.40
C ASN A 150 13.04 3.44 1.23
N ILE A 151 12.79 2.16 1.54
CA ILE A 151 11.69 1.76 2.42
C ILE A 151 11.81 2.42 3.80
N SER A 152 13.02 2.50 4.36
CA SER A 152 13.26 3.21 5.62
C SER A 152 12.91 4.70 5.54
N LYS A 153 13.27 5.36 4.43
CA LYS A 153 12.91 6.78 4.20
C LYS A 153 11.39 6.98 4.07
N ILE A 154 10.70 6.06 3.41
CA ILE A 154 9.25 6.14 3.19
C ILE A 154 8.49 5.84 4.47
N THR A 155 8.82 4.76 5.17
CA THR A 155 8.05 4.24 6.31
C THR A 155 8.44 4.84 7.66
N GLY A 156 9.63 5.47 7.73
CA GLY A 156 10.23 5.91 9.00
C GLY A 156 10.77 4.77 9.88
N VAL A 157 10.75 3.52 9.39
CA VAL A 157 11.22 2.35 10.15
C VAL A 157 12.71 2.15 9.95
N ASN A 158 13.43 1.85 11.02
CA ASN A 158 14.88 1.59 10.97
C ASN A 158 15.20 0.41 10.03
N ARG A 159 16.29 0.52 9.27
CA ARG A 159 16.72 -0.49 8.28
C ARG A 159 16.93 -1.89 8.88
N ASN A 160 17.47 -1.98 10.11
CA ASN A 160 17.66 -3.27 10.78
C ASN A 160 16.31 -3.93 11.11
N THR A 161 15.33 -3.13 11.55
CA THR A 161 13.96 -3.59 11.78
C THR A 161 13.32 -4.07 10.47
N LEU A 162 13.50 -3.35 9.36
CA LEU A 162 13.00 -3.75 8.04
C LEU A 162 13.65 -5.05 7.57
N LYS A 163 14.97 -5.22 7.76
CA LYS A 163 15.69 -6.47 7.44
C LYS A 163 15.11 -7.66 8.22
N THR A 164 14.85 -7.48 9.52
CA THR A 164 14.24 -8.50 10.37
C THR A 164 12.80 -8.81 9.94
N ARG A 165 11.99 -7.78 9.66
CA ARG A 165 10.62 -7.95 9.15
C ARG A 165 10.59 -8.71 7.82
N LEU A 166 11.48 -8.38 6.90
CA LEU A 166 11.57 -9.07 5.60
C LEU A 166 11.99 -10.53 5.76
N LYS A 167 12.91 -10.84 6.69
CA LYS A 167 13.27 -12.22 7.03
C LYS A 167 12.05 -13.00 7.54
N HIS A 168 11.32 -12.44 8.50
CA HIS A 168 10.11 -13.09 9.03
C HIS A 168 9.00 -13.22 7.99
N ALA A 169 8.82 -12.24 7.09
CA ALA A 169 7.89 -12.36 5.98
C ALA A 169 8.21 -13.58 5.11
N ARG A 170 9.47 -13.78 4.74
CA ARG A 170 9.94 -14.95 3.96
C ARG A 170 9.70 -16.28 4.69
N GLU A 171 9.95 -16.32 5.98
CA GLU A 171 9.74 -17.52 6.82
C GLU A 171 8.26 -17.90 6.87
N LEU A 172 7.38 -16.92 7.08
CA LEU A 172 5.93 -17.13 7.09
C LEU A 172 5.41 -17.60 5.73
N LEU A 173 5.84 -16.97 4.64
CA LEU A 173 5.48 -17.38 3.28
C LEU A 173 5.94 -18.81 2.98
N ARG A 174 7.20 -19.13 3.30
CA ARG A 174 7.73 -20.50 3.12
C ARG A 174 6.92 -21.54 3.87
N ASN A 175 6.55 -21.25 5.12
CA ASN A 175 5.78 -22.18 5.94
C ASN A 175 4.35 -22.36 5.42
N LYS A 176 3.76 -21.31 4.85
CA LYS A 176 2.42 -21.39 4.26
C LYS A 176 2.43 -22.19 2.96
N MET A 177 3.35 -21.88 2.05
CA MET A 177 3.49 -22.61 0.78
C MET A 177 3.81 -24.11 0.96
N LYS A 178 4.50 -24.49 2.04
CA LYS A 178 4.75 -25.92 2.35
C LYS A 178 3.53 -26.69 2.87
N LYS A 179 2.50 -25.99 3.34
CA LYS A 179 1.26 -26.62 3.83
C LYS A 179 0.23 -26.82 2.72
N GLU A 180 0.41 -26.13 1.60
CA GLU A 180 -0.48 -26.19 0.43
C GLU A 180 -0.01 -27.23 -0.61
N VAL A 181 1.16 -27.83 -0.41
CA VAL A 181 1.72 -28.97 -1.17
C VAL A 181 1.60 -30.24 -0.34
#